data_3d41f799f077c8cebe9fbf7f313fc3cd
#
_entry.id   3d41f799f077c8cebe9fbf7f313fc3cd
#
_cell.length_a   1.000
_cell.length_b   1.000
_cell.length_c   1.000
_cell.angle_alpha   90.00
_cell.angle_beta   90.00
_cell.angle_gamma   90.00
#
_symmetry.space_group_name_H-M   'P 1'
#
loop_
_entity.id
_entity.type
_entity.pdbx_description
1 polymer ?
#
loop_
_entity_poly.entity_id
_entity_poly.type
_entity_poly.pdbx_seq_one_letter_code
_entity_poly.pdbx_strand_id
1 'polypeptide(L)'
;MDKIDMNIQENVATFITKLPKVILLCVIIYLISLNFKTTNEAPKYQEVKAEVSNVVPLDAVKKYFPTCTSVEKVNEVHYVVKAGGEEIGKLLVTTPIADDLIGYAGNVPLFLAVSEEDVILGLTCRYSESPGF
;
A
#
# COMPACT_ATOMS: atom_id res chain seq x y z
N MET A 1 -63.15 28.67 -7.98
CA MET A 1 -61.85 29.22 -7.53
C MET A 1 -61.20 28.32 -6.47
N ASP A 2 -61.91 27.39 -5.86
CA ASP A 2 -61.44 26.64 -4.66
C ASP A 2 -60.71 25.35 -4.91
N LYS A 3 -60.76 24.74 -6.12
CA LYS A 3 -60.09 23.47 -6.41
C LYS A 3 -58.58 23.59 -6.74
N ILE A 4 -58.18 24.75 -7.24
CA ILE A 4 -56.76 24.99 -7.63
C ILE A 4 -55.94 25.28 -6.37
N ASP A 5 -56.49 26.01 -5.44
CA ASP A 5 -55.78 26.37 -4.17
C ASP A 5 -55.61 25.15 -3.26
N MET A 6 -56.59 24.25 -3.24
CA MET A 6 -56.51 23.03 -2.45
C MET A 6 -55.41 22.09 -2.96
N ASN A 7 -55.24 21.97 -4.25
CA ASN A 7 -54.23 21.12 -4.88
C ASN A 7 -52.81 21.65 -4.65
N ILE A 8 -52.65 22.95 -4.60
CA ILE A 8 -51.36 23.62 -4.29
C ILE A 8 -50.97 23.42 -2.82
N GLN A 9 -51.95 23.54 -1.89
CA GLN A 9 -51.71 23.31 -0.47
C GLN A 9 -51.34 21.84 -0.15
N GLU A 10 -51.99 20.88 -0.77
CA GLU A 10 -51.67 19.45 -0.60
C GLU A 10 -50.27 19.11 -1.14
N ASN A 11 -49.88 19.67 -2.29
CA ASN A 11 -48.56 19.47 -2.85
C ASN A 11 -47.46 20.11 -2.00
N VAL A 12 -47.68 21.30 -1.45
CA VAL A 12 -46.76 21.99 -0.54
C VAL A 12 -46.59 21.23 0.77
N ALA A 13 -47.68 20.74 1.37
CA ALA A 13 -47.62 19.94 2.60
C ALA A 13 -46.85 18.64 2.38
N THR A 14 -47.06 17.97 1.24
CA THR A 14 -46.35 16.74 0.87
C THR A 14 -44.85 17.01 0.59
N PHE A 15 -44.55 18.15 0.04
CA PHE A 15 -43.17 18.55 -0.20
C PHE A 15 -42.43 18.86 1.12
N ILE A 16 -43.07 19.57 2.04
CA ILE A 16 -42.48 19.89 3.35
C ILE A 16 -42.24 18.62 4.18
N THR A 17 -43.11 17.61 4.12
CA THR A 17 -42.92 16.35 4.86
C THR A 17 -41.83 15.45 4.23
N LYS A 18 -41.56 15.58 2.94
CA LYS A 18 -40.49 14.82 2.25
C LYS A 18 -39.13 15.51 2.30
N LEU A 19 -39.10 16.83 2.50
CA LEU A 19 -37.87 17.65 2.53
C LEU A 19 -36.82 17.14 3.53
N PRO A 20 -37.15 16.82 4.80
CA PRO A 20 -36.15 16.35 5.76
C PRO A 20 -35.57 14.99 5.37
N LYS A 21 -36.32 14.13 4.71
CA LYS A 21 -35.85 12.83 4.22
C LYS A 21 -34.85 12.98 3.07
N VAL A 22 -35.10 13.92 2.17
CA VAL A 22 -34.19 14.22 1.05
C VAL A 22 -32.89 14.83 1.58
N ILE A 23 -32.96 15.76 2.52
CA ILE A 23 -31.79 16.36 3.15
C ILE A 23 -30.95 15.30 3.86
N LEU A 24 -31.58 14.40 4.61
CA LEU A 24 -30.92 13.30 5.29
C LEU A 24 -30.19 12.39 4.29
N LEU A 25 -30.83 12.04 3.17
CA LEU A 25 -30.22 11.22 2.11
C LEU A 25 -28.99 11.92 1.50
N CYS A 26 -29.07 13.22 1.21
CA CYS A 26 -27.96 13.99 0.70
C CYS A 26 -26.77 14.04 1.68
N VAL A 27 -27.04 14.17 2.98
CA VAL A 27 -26.01 14.15 4.03
C VAL A 27 -25.34 12.79 4.10
N ILE A 28 -26.10 11.69 4.01
CA ILE A 28 -25.55 10.33 4.02
C ILE A 28 -24.66 10.11 2.79
N ILE A 29 -25.09 10.52 1.59
CA ILE A 29 -24.30 10.41 0.36
C ILE A 29 -23.01 11.24 0.46
N TYR A 30 -23.09 12.42 1.04
CA TYR A 30 -21.93 13.28 1.26
C TYR A 30 -20.92 12.66 2.22
N LEU A 31 -21.38 12.09 3.34
CA LEU A 31 -20.52 11.38 4.31
C LEU A 31 -19.87 10.14 3.70
N ILE A 32 -20.59 9.38 2.88
CA ILE A 32 -20.05 8.23 2.14
C ILE A 32 -18.98 8.73 1.16
N SER A 33 -19.23 9.81 0.44
CA SER A 33 -18.27 10.40 -0.51
C SER A 33 -16.99 10.88 0.16
N LEU A 34 -17.07 11.43 1.38
CA LEU A 34 -15.89 11.80 2.17
C LEU A 34 -15.07 10.58 2.59
N ASN A 35 -15.73 9.51 3.04
CA ASN A 35 -15.04 8.26 3.39
C ASN A 35 -14.40 7.60 2.17
N PHE A 36 -15.03 7.68 1.00
CA PHE A 36 -14.44 7.14 -0.25
C PHE A 36 -13.19 7.91 -0.70
N LYS A 37 -13.12 9.22 -0.44
CA LYS A 37 -11.91 10.01 -0.76
C LYS A 37 -10.72 9.65 0.13
N THR A 38 -10.96 9.33 1.40
CA THR A 38 -9.88 8.94 2.33
C THR A 38 -9.36 7.52 2.09
N THR A 39 -10.14 6.62 1.47
CA THR A 39 -9.71 5.24 1.22
C THR A 39 -9.02 5.06 -0.13
N ASN A 40 -9.16 6.01 -1.06
CA ASN A 40 -8.57 5.95 -2.41
C ASN A 40 -7.27 6.77 -2.57
N GLU A 41 -6.73 7.35 -1.50
CA GLU A 41 -5.33 7.73 -1.54
C GLU A 41 -4.52 6.43 -1.48
N ALA A 42 -4.18 5.90 -2.67
CA ALA A 42 -3.12 4.93 -2.79
C ALA A 42 -1.93 5.45 -1.98
N PRO A 43 -1.29 4.61 -1.14
CA PRO A 43 -0.14 5.06 -0.36
C PRO A 43 0.81 5.74 -1.34
N LYS A 44 1.10 7.03 -1.11
CA LYS A 44 2.09 7.76 -1.88
C LYS A 44 3.41 7.08 -1.62
N TYR A 45 3.81 6.19 -2.53
CA TYR A 45 5.13 5.63 -2.54
C TYR A 45 6.10 6.80 -2.69
N GLN A 46 6.71 7.19 -1.59
CA GLN A 46 7.83 8.13 -1.65
C GLN A 46 8.95 7.41 -2.38
N GLU A 47 9.38 7.99 -3.47
CA GLU A 47 10.54 7.54 -4.23
C GLU A 47 11.82 7.71 -3.37
N VAL A 48 12.06 6.75 -2.48
CA VAL A 48 13.22 6.75 -1.57
C VAL A 48 14.35 6.00 -2.27
N LYS A 49 14.83 6.57 -3.39
CA LYS A 49 15.94 5.99 -4.14
C LYS A 49 17.24 5.87 -3.35
N ALA A 50 17.46 6.72 -2.36
CA ALA A 50 18.71 6.79 -1.62
C ALA A 50 18.79 5.83 -0.42
N GLU A 51 17.69 5.55 0.27
CA GLU A 51 17.68 4.65 1.44
C GLU A 51 17.68 3.17 1.06
N VAL A 52 17.04 2.82 -0.06
CA VAL A 52 16.95 1.42 -0.52
C VAL A 52 18.33 0.84 -0.82
N SER A 53 19.24 1.62 -1.39
CA SER A 53 20.60 1.14 -1.76
C SER A 53 21.46 0.76 -0.55
N ASN A 54 21.19 1.32 0.64
CA ASN A 54 21.92 1.02 1.85
C ASN A 54 21.42 -0.24 2.57
N VAL A 55 20.12 -0.54 2.44
CA VAL A 55 19.49 -1.68 3.10
C VAL A 55 19.49 -2.92 2.20
N VAL A 56 19.18 -2.73 0.92
CA VAL A 56 19.07 -3.84 -0.06
C VAL A 56 20.07 -3.61 -1.19
N PRO A 57 21.19 -4.36 -1.24
CA PRO A 57 22.14 -4.25 -2.33
C PRO A 57 21.50 -4.73 -3.64
N LEU A 58 21.52 -3.86 -4.65
CA LEU A 58 20.92 -4.12 -5.95
C LEU A 58 21.45 -5.39 -6.63
N ASP A 59 22.71 -5.73 -6.39
CA ASP A 59 23.32 -6.96 -6.93
C ASP A 59 22.68 -8.23 -6.35
N ALA A 60 22.31 -8.22 -5.07
CA ALA A 60 21.60 -9.33 -4.46
C ALA A 60 20.18 -9.50 -5.04
N VAL A 61 19.53 -8.38 -5.38
CA VAL A 61 18.22 -8.39 -6.03
C VAL A 61 18.30 -8.95 -7.44
N LYS A 62 19.27 -8.50 -8.22
CA LYS A 62 19.47 -8.93 -9.62
C LYS A 62 19.77 -10.43 -9.75
N LYS A 63 20.26 -11.05 -8.69
CA LYS A 63 20.44 -12.51 -8.65
C LYS A 63 19.13 -13.27 -8.86
N TYR A 64 18.02 -12.75 -8.31
CA TYR A 64 16.70 -13.36 -8.39
C TYR A 64 15.81 -12.69 -9.43
N PHE A 65 16.04 -11.41 -9.68
CA PHE A 65 15.30 -10.57 -10.62
C PHE A 65 16.26 -9.90 -11.61
N PRO A 66 16.74 -10.63 -12.62
CA PRO A 66 17.76 -10.10 -13.58
C PRO A 66 17.28 -8.84 -14.32
N THR A 67 15.97 -8.74 -14.58
CA THR A 67 15.32 -7.60 -15.27
C THR A 67 14.99 -6.42 -14.36
N CYS A 68 15.31 -6.50 -13.06
CA CYS A 68 15.03 -5.44 -12.11
C CYS A 68 15.63 -4.11 -12.53
N THR A 69 14.80 -3.08 -12.62
CA THR A 69 15.21 -1.69 -12.88
C THR A 69 15.13 -0.82 -11.64
N SER A 70 14.18 -1.11 -10.73
CA SER A 70 14.03 -0.35 -9.49
C SER A 70 13.46 -1.22 -8.37
N VAL A 71 13.74 -0.84 -7.14
CA VAL A 71 13.18 -1.43 -5.92
C VAL A 71 12.54 -0.31 -5.13
N GLU A 72 11.28 -0.49 -4.74
CA GLU A 72 10.51 0.50 -3.99
C GLU A 72 10.19 -0.01 -2.59
N LYS A 73 10.43 0.81 -1.58
CA LYS A 73 10.12 0.49 -0.20
C LYS A 73 8.62 0.69 0.06
N VAL A 74 7.93 -0.36 0.45
CA VAL A 74 6.51 -0.31 0.88
C VAL A 74 6.41 -0.04 2.38
N ASN A 75 7.21 -0.77 3.16
CA ASN A 75 7.35 -0.59 4.59
C ASN A 75 8.77 -1.03 5.03
N GLU A 76 9.01 -1.12 6.34
CA GLU A 76 10.35 -1.43 6.89
C GLU A 76 10.91 -2.78 6.43
N VAL A 77 10.05 -3.75 6.18
CA VAL A 77 10.43 -5.13 5.85
C VAL A 77 10.03 -5.56 4.44
N HIS A 78 9.21 -4.78 3.74
CA HIS A 78 8.64 -5.14 2.45
C HIS A 78 9.05 -4.15 1.37
N TYR A 79 9.62 -4.67 0.30
CA TYR A 79 10.03 -3.92 -0.88
C TYR A 79 9.42 -4.56 -2.13
N VAL A 80 8.99 -3.75 -3.08
CA VAL A 80 8.49 -4.19 -4.38
C VAL A 80 9.61 -4.06 -5.40
N VAL A 81 9.79 -5.10 -6.19
CA VAL A 81 10.77 -5.14 -7.29
C VAL A 81 10.06 -4.85 -8.59
N LYS A 82 10.58 -3.89 -9.35
CA LYS A 82 9.98 -3.47 -10.62
C LYS A 82 10.94 -3.61 -11.80
N ALA A 83 10.37 -3.94 -12.95
CA ALA A 83 11.03 -3.91 -14.25
C ALA A 83 10.23 -3.05 -15.21
N GLY A 84 10.82 -1.94 -15.70
CA GLY A 84 10.13 -1.05 -16.63
C GLY A 84 8.87 -0.38 -16.08
N GLY A 85 8.71 -0.33 -14.75
CA GLY A 85 7.54 0.25 -14.07
C GLY A 85 6.50 -0.78 -13.62
N GLU A 86 6.58 -2.03 -14.08
CA GLU A 86 5.71 -3.12 -13.65
C GLU A 86 6.31 -3.88 -12.47
N GLU A 87 5.47 -4.34 -11.55
CA GLU A 87 5.87 -5.20 -10.44
C GLU A 87 6.21 -6.59 -10.98
N ILE A 88 7.40 -7.10 -10.63
CA ILE A 88 7.86 -8.44 -11.02
C ILE A 88 8.12 -9.34 -9.82
N GLY A 89 7.92 -8.83 -8.62
CA GLY A 89 8.06 -9.58 -7.38
C GLY A 89 8.33 -8.70 -6.18
N LYS A 90 8.60 -9.34 -5.06
CA LYS A 90 8.72 -8.72 -3.74
C LYS A 90 10.00 -9.17 -3.05
N LEU A 91 10.56 -8.30 -2.21
CA LEU A 91 11.61 -8.65 -1.26
C LEU A 91 11.10 -8.43 0.15
N LEU A 92 11.29 -9.43 0.99
CA LEU A 92 11.06 -9.33 2.42
C LEU A 92 12.41 -9.31 3.12
N VAL A 93 12.58 -8.34 4.03
CA VAL A 93 13.83 -8.11 4.76
C VAL A 93 13.58 -8.32 6.24
N THR A 94 14.47 -9.01 6.94
CA THR A 94 14.30 -9.27 8.37
C THR A 94 14.68 -8.07 9.24
N THR A 95 15.47 -7.14 8.73
CA THR A 95 15.78 -5.87 9.39
C THR A 95 14.59 -4.88 9.28
N PRO A 96 14.19 -4.16 10.34
CA PRO A 96 14.77 -4.15 11.69
C PRO A 96 14.15 -5.17 12.65
N ILE A 97 13.15 -5.96 12.24
CA ILE A 97 12.36 -6.81 13.14
C ILE A 97 13.21 -7.88 13.84
N ALA A 98 14.23 -8.39 13.16
CA ALA A 98 15.07 -9.46 13.67
C ALA A 98 16.50 -8.98 14.01
N ASP A 99 16.69 -7.69 14.22
CA ASP A 99 18.02 -7.13 14.55
C ASP A 99 18.52 -7.55 15.96
N ASP A 100 17.62 -8.01 16.83
CA ASP A 100 17.95 -8.60 18.13
C ASP A 100 18.57 -10.01 18.01
N LEU A 101 18.42 -10.67 16.86
CA LEU A 101 19.02 -11.98 16.59
C LEU A 101 20.44 -11.78 16.11
N ILE A 102 21.37 -12.04 17.00
CA ILE A 102 22.81 -11.87 16.76
C ILE A 102 23.41 -13.21 16.36
N GLY A 103 23.99 -13.28 15.16
CA GLY A 103 24.82 -14.39 14.71
C GLY A 103 26.24 -14.28 15.24
N TYR A 104 27.16 -15.10 14.73
CA TYR A 104 28.55 -15.13 15.17
C TYR A 104 29.28 -13.77 14.97
N ALA A 105 28.99 -13.09 13.86
CA ALA A 105 29.65 -11.82 13.49
C ALA A 105 28.76 -10.58 13.70
N GLY A 106 27.59 -10.72 14.29
CA GLY A 106 26.62 -9.64 14.49
C GLY A 106 25.24 -9.94 13.91
N ASN A 107 24.49 -8.90 13.58
CA ASN A 107 23.15 -9.04 12.99
C ASN A 107 23.24 -9.72 11.61
N VAL A 108 22.32 -10.64 11.35
CA VAL A 108 22.24 -11.38 10.09
C VAL A 108 21.00 -10.94 9.33
N PRO A 109 21.06 -9.85 8.55
CA PRO A 109 19.95 -9.44 7.71
C PRO A 109 19.75 -10.43 6.57
N LEU A 110 18.56 -10.99 6.52
CA LEU A 110 18.14 -11.93 5.47
C LEU A 110 17.23 -11.21 4.47
N PHE A 111 17.38 -11.57 3.20
CA PHE A 111 16.52 -11.13 2.11
C PHE A 111 15.83 -12.34 1.52
N LEU A 112 14.51 -12.34 1.55
CA LEU A 112 13.68 -13.35 0.91
C LEU A 112 13.11 -12.75 -0.39
N ALA A 113 13.47 -13.36 -1.52
CA ALA A 113 12.93 -13.01 -2.83
C ALA A 113 11.70 -13.85 -3.14
N VAL A 114 10.60 -13.18 -3.50
CA VAL A 114 9.31 -13.80 -3.79
C VAL A 114 8.81 -13.30 -5.15
N SER A 115 8.37 -14.19 -6.03
CA SER A 115 7.79 -13.83 -7.33
C SER A 115 6.44 -13.14 -7.19
N GLU A 116 5.88 -12.68 -8.30
CA GLU A 116 4.54 -12.11 -8.37
C GLU A 116 3.46 -13.14 -7.99
N GLU A 117 3.68 -14.42 -8.27
CA GLU A 117 2.77 -15.52 -7.89
C GLU A 117 2.98 -16.03 -6.45
N ASP A 118 3.66 -15.26 -5.61
CA ASP A 118 3.98 -15.59 -4.22
C ASP A 118 4.87 -16.86 -4.05
N VAL A 119 5.67 -17.20 -5.07
CA VAL A 119 6.64 -18.28 -5.00
C VAL A 119 7.98 -17.77 -4.47
N ILE A 120 8.56 -18.46 -3.49
CA ILE A 120 9.89 -18.14 -2.96
C ILE A 120 10.95 -18.47 -4.01
N LEU A 121 11.63 -17.46 -4.52
CA LEU A 121 12.74 -17.58 -5.48
C LEU A 121 14.06 -17.90 -4.78
N GLY A 122 14.22 -17.42 -3.57
CA GLY A 122 15.41 -17.72 -2.77
C GLY A 122 15.59 -16.82 -1.56
N LEU A 123 16.62 -17.17 -0.80
CA LEU A 123 17.04 -16.48 0.42
C LEU A 123 18.51 -16.08 0.27
N THR A 124 18.84 -14.88 0.70
CA THR A 124 20.23 -14.38 0.70
C THR A 124 20.51 -13.63 2.00
N CYS A 125 21.71 -13.85 2.56
CA CYS A 125 22.26 -13.06 3.65
C CYS A 125 23.04 -11.87 3.08
N ARG A 126 22.98 -10.71 3.74
CA ARG A 126 23.75 -9.53 3.34
C ARG A 126 25.25 -9.72 3.55
N TYR A 127 25.60 -10.45 4.60
CA TYR A 127 27.00 -10.70 4.98
C TYR A 127 27.28 -12.19 5.05
N SER A 128 28.52 -12.57 4.75
CA SER A 128 29.00 -13.91 5.04
C SER A 128 29.30 -14.03 6.52
N GLU A 129 28.72 -15.01 7.18
CA GLU A 129 29.04 -15.34 8.57
C GLU A 129 30.26 -16.26 8.73
N SER A 130 30.88 -16.65 7.62
CA SER A 130 32.07 -17.50 7.69
C SER A 130 33.21 -16.73 8.37
N PRO A 131 33.74 -17.23 9.50
CA PRO A 131 34.98 -16.72 10.02
C PRO A 131 36.05 -16.88 8.91
N GLY A 132 36.71 -15.79 8.57
CA GLY A 132 37.85 -15.85 7.67
C GLY A 132 38.96 -16.67 8.35
N PHE A 133 39.17 -17.89 7.88
CA PHE A 133 40.32 -18.71 8.21
C PHE A 133 41.46 -18.42 7.25
#